data_504926bb028e0f94ed0458b444de6f95
#
_entry.id   504926bb028e0f94ed0458b444de6f95
#
_cell.length_a   1.000
_cell.length_b   1.000
_cell.length_c   1.000
_cell.angle_alpha   90.00
_cell.angle_beta   90.00
_cell.angle_gamma   90.00
#
_symmetry.space_group_name_H-M   'P 1'
#
loop_
_entity.id
_entity.type
_entity.pdbx_description
1 polymer ?
#
loop_
_entity_poly.entity_id
_entity_poly.type
_entity_poly.pdbx_seq_one_letter_code
_entity_poly.pdbx_strand_id
1 'polypeptide(L)'
;MSVSMRLKRFGAAKRPDYRIVVMDRRAPIDSKTLDEVGQYHPVQPEGKQVVLDVEKIKSWLVKGAQPSDTVRRLLNKNGIQISRKPEQN
;
A
#
# COMPACT_ATOMS: atom_id res chain seq x y z
N MET A 1 -11.85 7.26 13.08
CA MET A 1 -10.91 7.77 12.09
C MET A 1 -10.73 6.77 10.97
N SER A 2 -10.80 7.24 9.75
CA SER A 2 -10.61 6.37 8.59
C SER A 2 -9.20 6.49 8.08
N VAL A 3 -8.60 5.34 7.80
CA VAL A 3 -7.21 5.26 7.35
C VAL A 3 -7.18 4.49 6.03
N SER A 4 -6.37 4.95 5.10
CA SER A 4 -6.22 4.28 3.82
C SER A 4 -4.77 3.87 3.60
N MET A 5 -4.59 2.85 2.79
CA MET A 5 -3.27 2.35 2.40
C MET A 5 -3.13 2.60 0.90
N ARG A 6 -2.17 3.43 0.51
CA ARG A 6 -2.06 3.91 -0.87
C ARG A 6 -0.64 3.84 -1.37
N LEU A 7 -0.49 3.87 -2.68
CA LEU A 7 0.80 4.08 -3.29
C LEU A 7 1.10 5.57 -3.37
N LYS A 8 2.30 5.94 -2.98
CA LYS A 8 2.79 7.30 -3.12
C LYS A 8 4.03 7.28 -3.99
N ARG A 9 4.07 8.16 -4.98
CA ARG A 9 5.16 8.17 -5.93
C ARG A 9 6.38 8.86 -5.36
N PHE A 10 7.54 8.24 -5.61
CA PHE A 10 8.84 8.79 -5.32
C PHE A 10 9.73 8.58 -6.54
N GLY A 11 10.95 9.02 -6.47
CA GLY A 11 11.91 8.77 -7.53
C GLY A 11 11.88 9.81 -8.63
N ALA A 12 12.73 9.62 -9.62
CA ALA A 12 12.87 10.56 -10.72
C ALA A 12 11.75 10.37 -11.75
N ALA A 13 11.62 11.34 -12.65
CA ALA A 13 10.56 11.31 -13.65
C ALA A 13 10.61 10.06 -14.52
N LYS A 14 11.81 9.60 -14.87
CA LYS A 14 11.97 8.45 -15.75
C LYS A 14 12.19 7.15 -15.00
N ARG A 15 12.29 7.18 -13.69
CA ARG A 15 12.47 5.99 -12.87
C ARG A 15 11.51 6.07 -11.69
N PRO A 16 10.25 5.80 -11.92
CA PRO A 16 9.27 5.89 -10.85
C PRO A 16 9.49 4.81 -9.81
N ASP A 17 9.40 5.22 -8.56
CA ASP A 17 9.34 4.32 -7.44
C ASP A 17 8.12 4.67 -6.65
N TYR A 18 7.54 3.68 -6.00
CA TYR A 18 6.36 3.90 -5.18
C TYR A 18 6.57 3.32 -3.82
N ARG A 19 5.92 3.92 -2.84
CA ARG A 19 5.87 3.36 -1.49
C ARG A 19 4.44 3.16 -1.09
N ILE A 20 4.20 2.07 -0.39
CA ILE A 20 2.88 1.79 0.15
C ILE A 20 2.82 2.48 1.50
N VAL A 21 1.97 3.49 1.60
CA VAL A 21 1.88 4.33 2.79
C VAL A 21 0.50 4.25 3.40
N VAL A 22 0.44 4.46 4.70
CA VAL A 22 -0.81 4.52 5.44
C VAL A 22 -1.06 5.98 5.77
N MET A 23 -2.24 6.47 5.43
CA MET A 23 -2.57 7.88 5.58
C MET A 23 -4.00 8.02 6.05
N ASP A 24 -4.32 9.18 6.62
CA ASP A 24 -5.70 9.53 6.86
C ASP A 24 -6.42 9.53 5.51
N ARG A 25 -7.60 8.94 5.47
CA ARG A 25 -8.35 8.78 4.22
C ARG A 25 -8.63 10.11 3.53
N ARG A 26 -8.78 11.17 4.30
CA ARG A 26 -9.10 12.49 3.77
C ARG A 26 -7.86 13.29 3.36
N ALA A 27 -6.67 12.82 3.73
CA ALA A 27 -5.47 13.58 3.46
C ALA A 27 -5.11 13.54 1.98
N PRO A 28 -4.61 14.65 1.42
CA PRO A 28 -4.05 14.60 0.07
C PRO A 28 -2.84 13.69 0.02
N ILE A 29 -2.56 13.14 -1.16
CA ILE A 29 -1.53 12.13 -1.31
C ILE A 29 -0.14 12.62 -0.93
N ASP A 30 0.12 13.91 -1.04
CA ASP A 30 1.41 14.48 -0.69
C ASP A 30 1.48 14.96 0.75
N SER A 31 0.46 14.67 1.57
CA SER A 31 0.48 15.00 2.97
C SER A 31 1.33 14.03 3.76
N LYS A 32 1.51 14.33 5.04
CA LYS A 32 2.26 13.49 5.94
C LYS A 32 1.63 12.11 6.06
N THR A 33 2.44 11.07 6.00
CA THR A 33 1.97 9.71 6.16
C THR A 33 2.02 9.28 7.63
N LEU A 34 1.16 8.32 7.98
CA LEU A 34 1.18 7.73 9.31
C LEU A 34 2.22 6.62 9.41
N ASP A 35 2.41 5.88 8.34
CA ASP A 35 3.35 4.77 8.33
C ASP A 35 3.69 4.43 6.87
N GLU A 36 4.79 3.72 6.70
CA GLU A 36 5.21 3.23 5.40
C GLU A 36 5.39 1.72 5.54
N VAL A 37 4.66 0.95 4.74
CA VAL A 37 4.58 -0.49 4.95
C VAL A 37 5.09 -1.31 3.78
N GLY A 38 5.56 -0.66 2.73
CA GLY A 38 6.10 -1.40 1.60
C GLY A 38 6.64 -0.48 0.53
N GLN A 39 7.23 -1.10 -0.49
CA GLN A 39 7.80 -0.38 -1.63
C GLN A 39 7.44 -1.14 -2.89
N TYR A 40 7.23 -0.40 -3.98
CA TYR A 40 6.98 -0.99 -5.28
C TYR A 40 7.90 -0.33 -6.29
N HIS A 41 8.72 -1.13 -6.96
CA HIS A 41 9.73 -0.67 -7.90
C HIS A 41 9.46 -1.26 -9.28
N PRO A 42 8.59 -0.67 -10.08
CA PRO A 42 8.18 -1.28 -11.35
C PRO A 42 9.31 -1.45 -12.36
N VAL A 43 10.41 -0.69 -12.21
CA VAL A 43 11.54 -0.82 -13.13
C VAL A 43 12.51 -1.91 -12.74
N GLN A 44 12.32 -2.57 -11.59
CA GLN A 44 13.17 -3.67 -11.18
C GLN A 44 12.71 -4.97 -11.82
N PRO A 45 13.60 -5.97 -11.92
CA PRO A 45 13.20 -7.27 -12.42
C PRO A 45 12.11 -7.89 -11.56
N GLU A 46 11.34 -8.75 -12.20
CA GLU A 46 10.31 -9.47 -11.49
C GLU A 46 10.94 -10.23 -10.32
N GLY A 47 10.23 -10.24 -9.20
CA GLY A 47 10.77 -10.84 -7.98
C GLY A 47 11.45 -9.83 -7.06
N LYS A 48 11.85 -8.68 -7.60
CA LYS A 48 12.44 -7.61 -6.81
C LYS A 48 11.62 -6.34 -6.86
N GLN A 49 10.46 -6.40 -7.50
CA GLN A 49 9.65 -5.21 -7.68
C GLN A 49 8.93 -4.79 -6.42
N VAL A 50 8.63 -5.72 -5.54
CA VAL A 50 7.79 -5.43 -4.38
C VAL A 50 8.49 -5.86 -3.11
N VAL A 51 8.54 -4.96 -2.14
CA VAL A 51 9.03 -5.24 -0.80
C VAL A 51 7.90 -4.90 0.16
N LEU A 52 7.51 -5.85 1.00
CA LEU A 52 6.37 -5.66 1.90
C LEU A 52 6.78 -5.95 3.33
N ASP A 53 6.37 -5.08 4.24
CA ASP A 53 6.45 -5.36 5.66
C ASP A 53 5.13 -6.01 6.05
N VAL A 54 5.10 -7.32 5.98
CA VAL A 54 3.86 -8.09 6.14
C VAL A 54 3.22 -7.87 7.48
N GLU A 55 4.01 -7.79 8.53
CA GLU A 55 3.46 -7.61 9.87
C GLU A 55 2.80 -6.25 10.04
N LYS A 56 3.44 -5.21 9.55
CA LYS A 56 2.83 -3.88 9.59
C LYS A 56 1.55 -3.84 8.77
N ILE A 57 1.59 -4.44 7.57
CA ILE A 57 0.43 -4.44 6.70
C ILE A 57 -0.74 -5.13 7.40
N LYS A 58 -0.50 -6.32 7.96
CA LYS A 58 -1.55 -7.04 8.65
C LYS A 58 -2.08 -6.27 9.85
N SER A 59 -1.20 -5.65 10.60
CA SER A 59 -1.60 -4.84 11.75
C SER A 59 -2.53 -3.71 11.34
N TRP A 60 -2.18 -3.00 10.26
CA TRP A 60 -3.03 -1.91 9.80
C TRP A 60 -4.35 -2.40 9.25
N LEU A 61 -4.34 -3.55 8.56
CA LEU A 61 -5.59 -4.11 8.06
C LEU A 61 -6.53 -4.51 9.20
N VAL A 62 -5.99 -5.06 10.27
CA VAL A 62 -6.78 -5.39 11.45
C VAL A 62 -7.38 -4.13 12.06
N LYS A 63 -6.65 -3.02 12.01
CA LYS A 63 -7.14 -1.76 12.53
C LYS A 63 -8.14 -1.06 11.61
N GLY A 64 -8.41 -1.64 10.45
CA GLY A 64 -9.40 -1.10 9.54
C GLY A 64 -8.85 -0.27 8.41
N ALA A 65 -7.55 -0.26 8.18
CA ALA A 65 -7.00 0.47 7.05
C ALA A 65 -7.54 -0.11 5.75
N GLN A 66 -7.90 0.77 4.82
CA GLN A 66 -8.50 0.35 3.57
C GLN A 66 -7.51 0.51 2.44
N PRO A 67 -7.07 -0.59 1.82
CA PRO A 67 -6.14 -0.49 0.70
C PRO A 67 -6.84 0.01 -0.56
N SER A 68 -6.15 0.82 -1.33
CA SER A 68 -6.64 1.21 -2.64
C SER A 68 -6.68 -0.03 -3.54
N ASP A 69 -7.36 0.08 -4.67
CA ASP A 69 -7.45 -1.06 -5.59
C ASP A 69 -6.08 -1.53 -6.03
N THR A 70 -5.19 -0.61 -6.34
CA THR A 70 -3.85 -0.97 -6.77
C THR A 70 -3.07 -1.68 -5.66
N VAL A 71 -3.14 -1.14 -4.44
CA VAL A 71 -2.47 -1.76 -3.30
C VAL A 71 -3.06 -3.14 -3.03
N ARG A 72 -4.37 -3.28 -3.09
CA ARG A 72 -5.01 -4.57 -2.87
C ARG A 72 -4.53 -5.61 -3.86
N ARG A 73 -4.39 -5.22 -5.13
CA ARG A 73 -3.88 -6.14 -6.15
C ARG A 73 -2.44 -6.55 -5.86
N LEU A 74 -1.61 -5.58 -5.47
CA LEU A 74 -0.22 -5.90 -5.14
C LEU A 74 -0.14 -6.86 -3.97
N LEU A 75 -0.93 -6.62 -2.93
CA LEU A 75 -0.90 -7.49 -1.76
C LEU A 75 -1.40 -8.88 -2.08
N ASN A 76 -2.49 -9.00 -2.83
CA ASN A 76 -3.02 -10.29 -3.22
C ASN A 76 -2.03 -11.06 -4.07
N LYS A 77 -1.38 -10.39 -5.00
CA LYS A 77 -0.39 -11.02 -5.87
C LYS A 77 0.78 -11.56 -5.06
N ASN A 78 1.07 -10.96 -3.94
CA ASN A 78 2.22 -11.34 -3.11
C ASN A 78 1.81 -12.15 -1.88
N GLY A 79 0.66 -12.77 -1.91
CA GLY A 79 0.27 -13.74 -0.89
C GLY A 79 -0.51 -13.21 0.29
N ILE A 80 -0.81 -11.92 0.31
CA ILE A 80 -1.63 -11.36 1.37
C ILE A 80 -3.05 -11.23 0.84
N GLN A 81 -3.92 -12.12 1.29
CA GLN A 81 -5.28 -12.17 0.76
C GLN A 81 -6.14 -11.10 1.40
N ILE A 82 -6.77 -10.30 0.57
CA ILE A 82 -7.62 -9.22 1.05
C ILE A 82 -8.93 -9.28 0.31
N SER A 83 -10.02 -9.35 1.05
CA SER A 83 -11.34 -9.33 0.45
C SER A 83 -11.65 -7.94 -0.08
N ARG A 84 -12.41 -7.93 -1.15
CA ARG A 84 -12.81 -6.68 -1.74
C ARG A 84 -13.75 -5.92 -0.84
N LYS A 85 -14.63 -6.67 -0.16
CA LYS A 85 -15.58 -6.06 0.75
C LYS A 85 -15.42 -6.68 2.09
N PRO A 86 -14.69 -6.03 2.96
CA PRO A 86 -14.42 -6.65 4.24
C PRO A 86 -15.66 -6.89 5.04
N GLU A 87 -16.68 -6.14 4.78
CA GLU A 87 -17.81 -6.30 5.53
C GLU A 87 -18.84 -6.96 4.87
N GLN A 88 -18.83 -7.38 4.05
CA GLN A 88 -19.84 -7.90 3.48
C GLN A 88 -20.66 -8.53 4.09
N ASN A 89 -20.66 -8.08 4.50
CA ASN A 89 -21.26 -8.51 5.19
C ASN A 89 -21.81 -8.41 5.00
#